data_8cee8f004337cf7e041a207b10e7e077
#
_entry.id   8cee8f004337cf7e041a207b10e7e077
#
_cell.length_a   1.000
_cell.length_b   1.000
_cell.length_c   1.000
_cell.angle_alpha   90.00
_cell.angle_beta   90.00
_cell.angle_gamma   90.00
#
_symmetry.space_group_name_H-M   'P 1'
#
loop_
_entity.id
_entity.type
_entity.pdbx_description
1 polymer ?
#
loop_
_entity_poly.entity_id
_entity_poly.type
_entity_poly.pdbx_seq_one_letter_code
_entity_poly.pdbx_strand_id
1 'polypeptide(L)'
;MKRAWLLCVLLAAGPLLGACSYASLERQVYPICLSVDLDEKGRYQVGVQAPQSSTESGSAAYDLLTATGDSFADAMRVLSASTPYPFNFSQVRLCLVSYDLAATTHLRPLLRTLFEMPSMRPDAYVMVALGNAAEVMAAQKPDLGMRLSTHLNLLFEQLRQESMLPYSSLSACVQELGDGKADPLLCICAVNRSLVPEQEKSGEDASGDPQGGSGQSGGGGSGADAAAFAGSEPLDGAMLPEDILAGLLPQTSVNPVEYLGSAAVSEGRVSG
;
A
#
# COMPACT_ATOMS: atom_id res chain seq x y z
N MET A 1 -19.60 -58.22 -23.37
CA MET A 1 -20.43 -57.41 -22.48
C MET A 1 -19.56 -56.59 -21.46
N LYS A 2 -18.59 -57.17 -20.77
CA LYS A 2 -17.75 -56.44 -19.77
C LYS A 2 -16.94 -55.26 -20.36
N ARG A 3 -16.41 -55.40 -21.58
CA ARG A 3 -15.66 -54.31 -22.27
C ARG A 3 -16.53 -53.16 -22.70
N ALA A 4 -17.75 -53.41 -23.13
CA ALA A 4 -18.69 -52.37 -23.52
C ALA A 4 -19.19 -51.54 -22.30
N TRP A 5 -19.38 -52.22 -21.15
CA TRP A 5 -19.76 -51.54 -19.92
C TRP A 5 -18.63 -50.63 -19.41
N LEU A 6 -17.34 -51.07 -19.47
CA LEU A 6 -16.17 -50.27 -19.15
C LEU A 6 -16.05 -49.02 -20.02
N LEU A 7 -16.32 -49.14 -21.32
CA LEU A 7 -16.34 -48.00 -22.25
C LEU A 7 -17.44 -47.00 -21.92
N CYS A 8 -18.62 -47.46 -21.56
CA CYS A 8 -19.71 -46.58 -21.13
C CYS A 8 -19.39 -45.83 -19.83
N VAL A 9 -18.78 -46.50 -18.87
CA VAL A 9 -18.34 -45.87 -17.61
C VAL A 9 -17.24 -44.83 -17.86
N LEU A 10 -16.28 -45.14 -18.74
CA LEU A 10 -15.21 -44.20 -19.11
C LEU A 10 -15.77 -42.98 -19.85
N LEU A 11 -16.75 -43.16 -20.73
CA LEU A 11 -17.43 -42.09 -21.46
C LEU A 11 -18.29 -41.20 -20.53
N ALA A 12 -18.92 -41.81 -19.53
CA ALA A 12 -19.74 -41.12 -18.54
C ALA A 12 -18.86 -40.34 -17.49
N ALA A 13 -17.62 -40.79 -17.26
CA ALA A 13 -16.68 -40.12 -16.38
C ALA A 13 -15.99 -38.89 -17.05
N GLY A 14 -15.95 -38.84 -18.39
CA GLY A 14 -15.35 -37.75 -19.15
C GLY A 14 -15.89 -36.37 -18.82
N PRO A 15 -17.20 -36.12 -18.77
CA PRO A 15 -17.76 -34.79 -18.42
C PRO A 15 -17.51 -34.38 -16.99
N LEU A 16 -17.27 -35.32 -16.07
CA LEU A 16 -16.98 -35.00 -14.66
C LEU A 16 -15.57 -34.41 -14.44
N LEU A 17 -14.65 -34.61 -15.37
CA LEU A 17 -13.30 -34.05 -15.35
C LEU A 17 -13.22 -32.62 -15.95
N GLY A 18 -14.27 -32.18 -16.66
CA GLY A 18 -14.34 -30.87 -17.32
C GLY A 18 -14.86 -29.73 -16.43
N ALA A 19 -15.15 -29.95 -15.16
CA ALA A 19 -15.74 -28.97 -14.24
C ALA A 19 -14.73 -27.94 -13.67
N CYS A 20 -13.61 -27.69 -14.34
CA CYS A 20 -12.75 -26.57 -13.99
C CYS A 20 -13.46 -25.26 -14.34
N SER A 21 -14.02 -24.59 -13.35
CA SER A 21 -14.51 -23.21 -13.48
C SER A 21 -13.35 -22.29 -13.79
N TYR A 22 -13.21 -21.92 -15.05
CA TYR A 22 -12.17 -20.99 -15.50
C TYR A 22 -12.69 -19.58 -15.29
N ALA A 23 -12.22 -18.92 -14.22
CA ALA A 23 -12.43 -17.49 -14.07
C ALA A 23 -11.64 -16.75 -15.16
N SER A 24 -12.33 -16.03 -16.04
CA SER A 24 -11.70 -15.22 -17.08
C SER A 24 -10.77 -14.18 -16.42
N LEU A 25 -9.50 -14.12 -16.82
CA LEU A 25 -8.53 -13.15 -16.33
C LEU A 25 -8.98 -11.71 -16.56
N GLU A 26 -9.73 -11.48 -17.62
CA GLU A 26 -10.24 -10.14 -17.99
C GLU A 26 -11.38 -9.65 -17.09
N ARG A 27 -11.96 -10.53 -16.27
CA ARG A 27 -13.06 -10.21 -15.34
C ARG A 27 -12.61 -10.22 -13.89
N GLN A 28 -11.41 -9.68 -13.63
CA GLN A 28 -10.85 -9.55 -12.29
C GLN A 28 -10.18 -8.21 -12.15
N VAL A 29 -10.24 -7.63 -10.95
CA VAL A 29 -9.47 -6.44 -10.59
C VAL A 29 -8.16 -6.90 -9.95
N TYR A 30 -7.04 -6.40 -10.46
CA TYR A 30 -5.70 -6.74 -9.99
C TYR A 30 -5.07 -5.58 -9.24
N PRO A 31 -5.26 -5.46 -7.92
CA PRO A 31 -4.59 -4.44 -7.13
C PRO A 31 -3.06 -4.58 -7.18
N ILE A 32 -2.38 -3.44 -7.19
CA ILE A 32 -0.92 -3.35 -7.10
C ILE A 32 -0.50 -2.98 -5.69
N CYS A 33 -1.25 -2.07 -5.06
CA CYS A 33 -1.05 -1.66 -3.68
C CYS A 33 -2.33 -1.92 -2.87
N LEU A 34 -2.12 -2.22 -1.59
CA LEU A 34 -3.16 -2.35 -0.57
C LEU A 34 -2.79 -1.45 0.60
N SER A 35 -3.73 -0.68 1.11
CA SER A 35 -3.57 0.10 2.34
C SER A 35 -4.55 -0.33 3.41
N VAL A 36 -4.12 -0.27 4.66
CA VAL A 36 -4.96 -0.54 5.82
C VAL A 36 -4.70 0.50 6.90
N ASP A 37 -5.73 1.23 7.23
CA ASP A 37 -5.75 2.30 8.21
C ASP A 37 -6.78 2.01 9.32
N LEU A 38 -6.69 2.75 10.42
CA LEU A 38 -7.78 2.90 11.39
C LEU A 38 -8.37 4.30 11.26
N ASP A 39 -9.69 4.39 11.24
CA ASP A 39 -10.37 5.68 11.32
C ASP A 39 -10.40 6.18 12.78
N GLU A 40 -10.86 7.41 13.00
CA GLU A 40 -10.98 8.04 14.32
C GLU A 40 -11.85 7.23 15.33
N LYS A 41 -12.68 6.33 14.82
CA LYS A 41 -13.55 5.44 15.63
C LYS A 41 -12.92 4.06 15.84
N GLY A 42 -11.68 3.84 15.38
CA GLY A 42 -10.99 2.56 15.47
C GLY A 42 -11.50 1.50 14.48
N ARG A 43 -12.24 1.88 13.43
CA ARG A 43 -12.69 0.97 12.40
C ARG A 43 -11.63 0.86 11.30
N TYR A 44 -11.58 -0.29 10.66
CA TYR A 44 -10.65 -0.52 9.56
C TYR A 44 -11.08 0.25 8.30
N GLN A 45 -10.18 1.04 7.76
CA GLN A 45 -10.28 1.62 6.42
C GLN A 45 -9.31 0.88 5.50
N VAL A 46 -9.85 0.21 4.49
CA VAL A 46 -9.05 -0.55 3.52
C VAL A 46 -9.10 0.14 2.18
N GLY A 47 -7.93 0.32 1.58
CA GLY A 47 -7.78 0.91 0.25
C GLY A 47 -7.07 -0.04 -0.70
N VAL A 48 -7.43 -0.02 -1.97
CA VAL A 48 -6.72 -0.72 -3.04
C VAL A 48 -6.46 0.22 -4.20
N GLN A 49 -5.28 0.10 -4.79
CA GLN A 49 -4.91 0.81 -6.01
C GLN A 49 -4.73 -0.19 -7.14
N ALA A 50 -5.53 -0.07 -8.17
CA ALA A 50 -5.54 -0.95 -9.32
C ALA A 50 -5.37 -0.17 -10.63
N PRO A 51 -4.74 -0.75 -11.68
CA PRO A 51 -4.63 -0.10 -12.97
C PRO A 51 -6.00 0.00 -13.63
N GLN A 52 -6.30 1.14 -14.25
CA GLN A 52 -7.48 1.30 -15.08
C GLN A 52 -7.39 0.44 -16.34
N SER A 53 -8.50 -0.21 -16.70
CA SER A 53 -8.58 -1.07 -17.87
C SER A 53 -8.71 -0.31 -19.21
N SER A 54 -9.01 0.99 -19.18
CA SER A 54 -9.21 1.83 -20.36
C SER A 54 -8.39 3.11 -20.27
N THR A 55 -7.26 3.15 -20.96
CA THR A 55 -6.48 4.38 -21.13
C THR A 55 -6.53 4.76 -22.61
N GLU A 56 -7.44 5.65 -22.98
CA GLU A 56 -7.42 6.31 -24.29
C GLU A 56 -6.32 7.38 -24.41
N SER A 57 -5.76 7.80 -23.28
CA SER A 57 -4.65 8.78 -23.24
C SER A 57 -3.46 8.14 -22.54
N GLY A 58 -2.42 7.84 -23.27
CA GLY A 58 -1.13 7.21 -22.95
C GLY A 58 -0.47 7.40 -21.55
N SER A 59 -1.20 7.86 -20.56
CA SER A 59 -0.84 7.99 -19.15
C SER A 59 -1.45 6.82 -18.38
N ALA A 60 -0.64 6.07 -17.65
CA ALA A 60 -1.12 5.00 -16.79
C ALA A 60 -1.96 5.59 -15.66
N ALA A 61 -3.28 5.47 -15.78
CA ALA A 61 -4.20 5.86 -14.73
C ALA A 61 -4.47 4.70 -13.77
N TYR A 62 -4.68 5.02 -12.49
CA TYR A 62 -4.96 4.04 -11.45
C TYR A 62 -6.25 4.43 -10.74
N ASP A 63 -7.12 3.44 -10.52
CA ASP A 63 -8.28 3.60 -9.68
C ASP A 63 -7.90 3.37 -8.22
N LEU A 64 -8.34 4.26 -7.36
CA LEU A 64 -8.21 4.17 -5.92
C LEU A 64 -9.59 3.89 -5.35
N LEU A 65 -9.75 2.74 -4.73
CA LEU A 65 -10.98 2.30 -4.10
C LEU A 65 -10.75 2.14 -2.60
N THR A 66 -11.59 2.76 -1.78
CA THR A 66 -11.51 2.69 -0.33
C THR A 66 -12.85 2.26 0.28
N ALA A 67 -12.81 1.51 1.36
CA ALA A 67 -13.99 1.14 2.13
C ALA A 67 -13.66 1.04 3.61
N THR A 68 -14.66 1.30 4.45
CA THR A 68 -14.53 1.24 5.92
C THR A 68 -15.45 0.15 6.47
N GLY A 69 -14.98 -0.57 7.48
CA GLY A 69 -15.74 -1.62 8.17
C GLY A 69 -15.28 -1.80 9.62
N ASP A 70 -16.10 -2.46 10.42
CA ASP A 70 -15.78 -2.72 11.83
C ASP A 70 -14.63 -3.74 11.99
N SER A 71 -14.35 -4.50 10.94
CA SER A 71 -13.20 -5.39 10.82
C SER A 71 -12.59 -5.27 9.43
N PHE A 72 -11.36 -5.75 9.27
CA PHE A 72 -10.72 -5.85 7.95
C PHE A 72 -11.58 -6.63 6.96
N ALA A 73 -12.18 -7.75 7.39
CA ALA A 73 -13.04 -8.57 6.54
C ALA A 73 -14.32 -7.83 6.11
N ASP A 74 -14.91 -7.02 7.00
CA ASP A 74 -16.08 -6.20 6.67
C ASP A 74 -15.73 -5.11 5.66
N ALA A 75 -14.62 -4.40 5.86
CA ALA A 75 -14.15 -3.39 4.91
C ALA A 75 -13.89 -4.02 3.53
N MET A 76 -13.23 -5.19 3.48
CA MET A 76 -13.01 -5.94 2.24
C MET A 76 -14.32 -6.39 1.56
N ARG A 77 -15.32 -6.76 2.34
CA ARG A 77 -16.64 -7.12 1.80
C ARG A 77 -17.34 -5.92 1.16
N VAL A 78 -17.30 -4.76 1.83
CA VAL A 78 -17.84 -3.51 1.29
C VAL A 78 -17.09 -3.11 0.03
N LEU A 79 -15.77 -3.19 0.04
CA LEU A 79 -14.93 -2.91 -1.11
C LEU A 79 -15.26 -3.83 -2.30
N SER A 80 -15.44 -5.13 -2.05
CA SER A 80 -15.79 -6.11 -3.07
C SER A 80 -17.20 -5.88 -3.63
N ALA A 81 -18.12 -5.33 -2.85
CA ALA A 81 -19.46 -4.99 -3.31
C ALA A 81 -19.50 -3.71 -4.17
N SER A 82 -18.46 -2.88 -4.13
CA SER A 82 -18.36 -1.65 -4.94
C SER A 82 -17.87 -1.88 -6.37
N THR A 83 -17.39 -3.09 -6.68
CA THR A 83 -16.86 -3.41 -8.01
C THR A 83 -17.63 -4.56 -8.67
N PRO A 84 -17.80 -4.54 -10.00
CA PRO A 84 -18.48 -5.62 -10.72
C PRO A 84 -17.65 -6.89 -10.85
N TYR A 85 -16.35 -6.80 -10.57
CA TYR A 85 -15.40 -7.89 -10.71
C TYR A 85 -14.71 -8.24 -9.39
N PRO A 86 -14.44 -9.52 -9.12
CA PRO A 86 -13.73 -9.94 -7.92
C PRO A 86 -12.27 -9.46 -7.93
N PHE A 87 -11.75 -9.17 -6.76
CA PHE A 87 -10.33 -8.85 -6.57
C PHE A 87 -9.46 -10.09 -6.66
N ASN A 88 -8.32 -9.94 -7.33
CA ASN A 88 -7.25 -10.92 -7.38
C ASN A 88 -5.93 -10.26 -6.92
N PHE A 89 -5.45 -10.64 -5.75
CA PHE A 89 -4.31 -10.02 -5.09
C PHE A 89 -2.95 -10.56 -5.55
N SER A 90 -2.92 -11.38 -6.61
CA SER A 90 -1.67 -11.95 -7.15
C SER A 90 -0.69 -10.91 -7.72
N GLN A 91 -1.12 -9.68 -7.95
CA GLN A 91 -0.29 -8.60 -8.44
C GLN A 91 0.11 -7.57 -7.37
N VAL A 92 -0.31 -7.76 -6.13
CA VAL A 92 0.05 -6.86 -5.03
C VAL A 92 1.56 -6.87 -4.82
N ARG A 93 2.15 -5.67 -4.79
CA ARG A 93 3.58 -5.44 -4.56
C ARG A 93 3.85 -4.81 -3.20
N LEU A 94 2.89 -4.03 -2.73
CA LEU A 94 3.03 -3.21 -1.55
C LEU A 94 1.77 -3.30 -0.70
N CYS A 95 1.95 -3.64 0.57
CA CYS A 95 0.94 -3.55 1.63
C CYS A 95 1.37 -2.44 2.58
N LEU A 96 0.61 -1.37 2.62
CA LEU A 96 0.81 -0.23 3.52
C LEU A 96 -0.08 -0.38 4.74
N VAL A 97 0.48 -0.21 5.91
CA VAL A 97 -0.25 -0.20 7.18
C VAL A 97 0.04 1.12 7.87
N SER A 98 -0.98 1.85 8.30
CA SER A 98 -0.75 3.09 9.05
C SER A 98 0.01 2.83 10.35
N TYR A 99 0.80 3.82 10.79
CA TYR A 99 1.54 3.73 12.05
C TYR A 99 0.58 3.49 13.23
N ASP A 100 -0.57 4.17 13.26
CA ASP A 100 -1.56 4.03 14.31
C ASP A 100 -2.06 2.59 14.47
N LEU A 101 -2.31 1.90 13.34
CA LEU A 101 -2.67 0.49 13.37
C LEU A 101 -1.46 -0.38 13.73
N ALA A 102 -0.29 -0.09 13.17
CA ALA A 102 0.93 -0.87 13.38
C ALA A 102 1.43 -0.80 14.82
N ALA A 103 1.18 0.30 15.54
CA ALA A 103 1.50 0.45 16.94
C ALA A 103 0.55 -0.32 17.87
N THR A 104 -0.51 -0.91 17.34
CA THR A 104 -1.47 -1.72 18.11
C THR A 104 -1.18 -3.21 18.00
N THR A 105 -1.79 -3.99 18.89
CA THR A 105 -1.75 -5.47 18.83
C THR A 105 -2.51 -6.06 17.63
N HIS A 106 -3.17 -5.21 16.82
CA HIS A 106 -3.90 -5.63 15.61
C HIS A 106 -2.99 -5.93 14.41
N LEU A 107 -1.73 -5.46 14.42
CA LEU A 107 -0.80 -5.68 13.31
C LEU A 107 -0.58 -7.16 13.02
N ARG A 108 -0.24 -7.95 14.05
CA ARG A 108 0.03 -9.40 13.89
C ARG A 108 -1.15 -10.17 13.29
N PRO A 109 -2.39 -10.07 13.83
CA PRO A 109 -3.54 -10.75 13.25
C PRO A 109 -3.89 -10.22 11.85
N LEU A 110 -3.67 -8.92 11.57
CA LEU A 110 -3.86 -8.36 10.24
C LEU A 110 -2.90 -8.98 9.21
N LEU A 111 -1.60 -9.02 9.50
CA LEU A 111 -0.61 -9.59 8.58
C LEU A 111 -0.90 -11.07 8.30
N ARG A 112 -1.33 -11.82 9.32
CA ARG A 112 -1.75 -13.20 9.14
C ARG A 112 -2.99 -13.30 8.25
N THR A 113 -3.99 -12.45 8.46
CA THR A 113 -5.21 -12.41 7.63
C THR A 113 -4.86 -12.08 6.18
N LEU A 114 -3.97 -11.10 5.95
CA LEU A 114 -3.49 -10.75 4.60
C LEU A 114 -2.79 -11.94 3.93
N PHE A 115 -1.94 -12.64 4.67
CA PHE A 115 -1.21 -13.81 4.15
C PHE A 115 -2.14 -14.98 3.79
N GLU A 116 -3.22 -15.17 4.54
CA GLU A 116 -4.22 -16.21 4.33
C GLU A 116 -5.25 -15.86 3.24
N MET A 117 -5.25 -14.61 2.73
CA MET A 117 -6.17 -14.20 1.67
C MET A 117 -5.93 -14.99 0.38
N PRO A 118 -7.01 -15.40 -0.31
CA PRO A 118 -6.90 -16.06 -1.61
C PRO A 118 -6.13 -15.20 -2.61
N SER A 119 -5.22 -15.81 -3.35
CA SER A 119 -4.36 -15.18 -4.36
C SER A 119 -3.38 -14.09 -3.86
N MET A 120 -3.28 -13.88 -2.55
CA MET A 120 -2.31 -12.90 -2.03
C MET A 120 -0.87 -13.33 -2.29
N ARG A 121 -0.04 -12.39 -2.72
CA ARG A 121 1.38 -12.64 -2.95
C ARG A 121 2.14 -12.71 -1.62
N PRO A 122 2.86 -13.81 -1.36
CA PRO A 122 3.65 -13.93 -0.14
C PRO A 122 4.90 -13.03 -0.12
N ASP A 123 5.36 -12.60 -1.30
CA ASP A 123 6.53 -11.73 -1.49
C ASP A 123 6.15 -10.23 -1.61
N ALA A 124 4.88 -9.85 -1.38
CA ALA A 124 4.49 -8.47 -1.27
C ALA A 124 5.22 -7.80 -0.10
N TYR A 125 5.76 -6.60 -0.31
CA TYR A 125 6.40 -5.82 0.76
C TYR A 125 5.37 -5.28 1.73
N VAL A 126 5.67 -5.34 3.01
CA VAL A 126 4.90 -4.71 4.08
C VAL A 126 5.66 -3.50 4.57
N MET A 127 4.99 -2.34 4.59
CA MET A 127 5.60 -1.09 5.05
C MET A 127 4.64 -0.34 5.97
N VAL A 128 5.20 0.43 6.87
CA VAL A 128 4.46 1.29 7.78
C VAL A 128 4.44 2.70 7.22
N ALA A 129 3.25 3.22 6.99
CA ALA A 129 3.05 4.60 6.57
C ALA A 129 2.98 5.50 7.81
N LEU A 130 3.83 6.54 7.86
CA LEU A 130 3.62 7.63 8.79
C LEU A 130 2.41 8.43 8.30
N GLY A 131 1.37 8.48 9.13
CA GLY A 131 0.08 9.02 8.77
C GLY A 131 -0.84 8.05 8.05
N ASN A 132 -1.64 8.55 7.14
CA ASN A 132 -2.66 7.77 6.45
C ASN A 132 -2.04 6.91 5.34
N ALA A 133 -2.17 5.59 5.43
CA ALA A 133 -1.62 4.67 4.45
C ALA A 133 -2.28 4.80 3.06
N ALA A 134 -3.56 5.18 3.02
CA ALA A 134 -4.25 5.43 1.76
C ALA A 134 -3.71 6.68 1.05
N GLU A 135 -3.30 7.73 1.78
CA GLU A 135 -2.63 8.90 1.20
C GLU A 135 -1.27 8.53 0.62
N VAL A 136 -0.45 7.77 1.37
CA VAL A 136 0.84 7.28 0.87
C VAL A 136 0.66 6.43 -0.38
N MET A 137 -0.37 5.57 -0.40
CA MET A 137 -0.71 4.76 -1.56
C MET A 137 -1.10 5.63 -2.77
N ALA A 138 -1.94 6.63 -2.57
CA ALA A 138 -2.39 7.56 -3.61
C ALA A 138 -1.25 8.41 -4.17
N ALA A 139 -0.29 8.77 -3.32
CA ALA A 139 0.87 9.57 -3.70
C ALA A 139 1.90 8.80 -4.54
N GLN A 140 1.84 7.46 -4.58
CA GLN A 140 2.74 6.65 -5.39
C GLN A 140 2.60 6.98 -6.87
N LYS A 141 3.64 7.57 -7.45
CA LYS A 141 3.69 7.93 -8.88
C LYS A 141 4.84 7.18 -9.55
N PRO A 142 4.58 6.43 -10.62
CA PRO A 142 5.65 5.79 -11.36
C PRO A 142 6.46 6.82 -12.14
N ASP A 143 7.78 6.74 -12.04
CA ASP A 143 8.68 7.54 -12.83
C ASP A 143 8.78 7.05 -14.29
N LEU A 144 9.18 7.95 -15.19
CA LEU A 144 9.58 7.61 -16.57
C LEU A 144 8.51 6.89 -17.41
N GLY A 145 7.22 7.10 -17.12
CA GLY A 145 6.13 6.47 -17.87
C GLY A 145 6.01 4.95 -17.68
N MET A 146 6.67 4.40 -16.67
CA MET A 146 6.57 2.98 -16.31
C MET A 146 5.22 2.67 -15.66
N ARG A 147 4.82 1.39 -15.70
CA ARG A 147 3.71 0.91 -14.88
C ARG A 147 4.12 0.89 -13.40
N LEU A 148 3.20 1.27 -12.51
CA LEU A 148 3.45 1.30 -11.06
C LEU A 148 4.02 -0.03 -10.53
N SER A 149 3.50 -1.17 -10.98
CA SER A 149 4.00 -2.48 -10.57
C SER A 149 5.46 -2.71 -10.95
N THR A 150 5.88 -2.24 -12.12
CA THR A 150 7.26 -2.33 -12.58
C THR A 150 8.15 -1.36 -11.81
N HIS A 151 7.68 -0.13 -11.62
CA HIS A 151 8.36 0.91 -10.83
C HIS A 151 8.65 0.40 -9.41
N LEU A 152 7.63 -0.08 -8.69
CA LEU A 152 7.80 -0.58 -7.34
C LEU A 152 8.75 -1.77 -7.24
N ASN A 153 8.68 -2.71 -8.21
CA ASN A 153 9.61 -3.83 -8.22
C ASN A 153 11.06 -3.40 -8.36
N LEU A 154 11.35 -2.51 -9.32
CA LEU A 154 12.71 -2.03 -9.58
C LEU A 154 13.21 -1.17 -8.41
N LEU A 155 12.36 -0.31 -7.89
CA LEU A 155 12.69 0.54 -6.74
C LEU A 155 13.04 -0.29 -5.50
N PHE A 156 12.19 -1.25 -5.13
CA PHE A 156 12.43 -2.09 -3.96
C PHE A 156 13.65 -3.00 -4.13
N GLU A 157 13.88 -3.50 -5.34
CA GLU A 157 15.10 -4.27 -5.64
C GLU A 157 16.35 -3.42 -5.47
N GLN A 158 16.36 -2.19 -5.99
CA GLN A 158 17.47 -1.26 -5.85
C GLN A 158 17.72 -0.89 -4.38
N LEU A 159 16.67 -0.45 -3.66
CA LEU A 159 16.79 -0.04 -2.26
C LEU A 159 17.26 -1.21 -1.37
N ARG A 160 16.86 -2.44 -1.70
CA ARG A 160 17.33 -3.64 -1.01
C ARG A 160 18.81 -3.91 -1.28
N GLN A 161 19.26 -3.79 -2.54
CA GLN A 161 20.66 -3.96 -2.91
C GLN A 161 21.55 -2.93 -2.23
N GLU A 162 21.07 -1.71 -2.06
CA GLU A 162 21.76 -0.63 -1.35
C GLU A 162 21.63 -0.73 0.18
N SER A 163 20.99 -1.78 0.70
CA SER A 163 20.72 -1.99 2.14
C SER A 163 19.91 -0.86 2.79
N MET A 164 19.12 -0.13 2.00
CA MET A 164 18.24 0.94 2.50
C MET A 164 16.88 0.40 2.96
N LEU A 165 16.46 -0.76 2.44
CA LEU A 165 15.22 -1.43 2.83
C LEU A 165 15.51 -2.77 3.52
N PRO A 166 14.86 -3.05 4.67
CA PRO A 166 14.85 -4.39 5.23
C PRO A 166 14.04 -5.32 4.31
N TYR A 167 14.33 -6.61 4.38
CA TYR A 167 13.53 -7.62 3.70
C TYR A 167 12.23 -7.88 4.48
N SER A 168 11.23 -7.05 4.24
CA SER A 168 9.93 -7.08 4.92
C SER A 168 8.83 -7.64 4.02
N SER A 169 9.04 -8.83 3.45
CA SER A 169 7.95 -9.50 2.73
C SER A 169 6.87 -10.01 3.69
N LEU A 170 5.63 -10.09 3.21
CA LEU A 170 4.50 -10.55 4.01
C LEU A 170 4.76 -11.93 4.63
N SER A 171 5.33 -12.86 3.85
CA SER A 171 5.67 -14.19 4.34
C SER A 171 6.75 -14.16 5.42
N ALA A 172 7.81 -13.36 5.26
CA ALA A 172 8.86 -13.22 6.25
C ALA A 172 8.31 -12.64 7.56
N CYS A 173 7.53 -11.55 7.48
CA CYS A 173 6.92 -10.93 8.65
C CYS A 173 6.00 -11.90 9.42
N VAL A 174 5.16 -12.66 8.71
CA VAL A 174 4.26 -13.64 9.35
C VAL A 174 5.06 -14.77 10.00
N GLN A 175 6.13 -15.25 9.36
CA GLN A 175 6.98 -16.30 9.90
C GLN A 175 7.73 -15.83 11.15
N GLU A 176 8.38 -14.67 11.11
CA GLU A 176 9.13 -14.12 12.24
C GLU A 176 8.22 -13.85 13.44
N LEU A 177 7.06 -13.22 13.21
CA LEU A 177 6.05 -13.02 14.25
C LEU A 177 5.45 -14.33 14.77
N GLY A 178 5.36 -15.37 13.92
CA GLY A 178 4.85 -16.69 14.28
C GLY A 178 5.80 -17.47 15.18
N ASP A 179 7.06 -17.47 14.84
CA ASP A 179 8.11 -18.22 15.55
C ASP A 179 8.52 -17.57 16.87
N GLY A 180 8.25 -16.30 17.07
CA GLY A 180 8.59 -15.54 18.27
C GLY A 180 10.10 -15.47 18.57
N LYS A 181 10.94 -15.75 17.57
CA LYS A 181 12.41 -15.78 17.71
C LYS A 181 13.08 -14.50 17.25
N ALA A 182 12.44 -13.78 16.38
CA ALA A 182 12.92 -12.54 15.83
C ALA A 182 11.75 -11.56 15.67
N ASP A 183 12.03 -10.31 15.84
CA ASP A 183 11.09 -9.22 15.58
C ASP A 183 11.33 -8.71 14.15
N PRO A 184 10.32 -8.73 13.26
CA PRO A 184 10.50 -8.25 11.91
C PRO A 184 10.79 -6.75 11.87
N LEU A 185 11.67 -6.36 10.95
CA LEU A 185 11.91 -4.96 10.64
C LEU A 185 11.02 -4.55 9.48
N LEU A 186 10.17 -3.55 9.69
CA LEU A 186 9.33 -2.97 8.65
C LEU A 186 9.91 -1.65 8.17
N CYS A 187 9.89 -1.40 6.87
CA CYS A 187 10.25 -0.11 6.33
C CYS A 187 9.19 0.93 6.70
N ILE A 188 9.64 2.13 7.04
CA ILE A 188 8.78 3.29 7.28
C ILE A 188 8.80 4.15 6.02
N CYS A 189 7.62 4.61 5.60
CA CYS A 189 7.46 5.53 4.47
C CYS A 189 6.48 6.65 4.79
N ALA A 190 6.67 7.79 4.13
CA ALA A 190 5.80 8.96 4.28
C ALA A 190 5.69 9.74 2.97
N VAL A 191 4.70 10.61 2.88
CA VAL A 191 4.56 11.56 1.75
C VAL A 191 5.34 12.82 2.06
N ASN A 192 6.26 13.17 1.17
CA ASN A 192 6.87 14.49 1.20
C ASN A 192 5.91 15.53 0.63
N ARG A 193 5.23 16.26 1.51
CA ARG A 193 4.21 17.23 1.14
C ARG A 193 4.76 18.44 0.38
N SER A 194 6.06 18.71 0.47
CA SER A 194 6.69 19.78 -0.29
C SER A 194 6.76 19.49 -1.80
N LEU A 195 6.67 18.23 -2.19
CA LEU A 195 6.70 17.76 -3.57
C LEU A 195 5.30 17.54 -4.17
N VAL A 196 4.24 17.59 -3.35
CA VAL A 196 2.86 17.48 -3.84
C VAL A 196 2.41 18.83 -4.39
N PRO A 197 2.06 18.93 -5.68
CA PRO A 197 1.56 20.19 -6.25
C PRO A 197 0.29 20.65 -5.51
N GLU A 198 0.18 21.96 -5.22
CA GLU A 198 -0.97 22.56 -4.49
C GLU A 198 -2.34 22.40 -5.18
N GLN A 199 -2.41 21.84 -6.38
CA GLN A 199 -3.65 21.70 -7.16
C GLN A 199 -4.64 20.64 -6.63
N GLU A 200 -4.25 19.80 -5.69
CA GLU A 200 -5.19 18.83 -5.10
C GLU A 200 -5.92 19.34 -3.85
N LYS A 201 -5.61 20.56 -3.39
CA LYS A 201 -6.26 21.18 -2.21
C LYS A 201 -7.60 21.93 -2.50
N SER A 202 -8.03 22.02 -3.76
CA SER A 202 -9.23 22.78 -4.13
C SER A 202 -10.45 21.88 -4.36
N GLY A 203 -10.87 21.16 -3.33
CA GLY A 203 -12.10 20.35 -3.34
C GLY A 203 -13.12 20.73 -2.29
N GLU A 204 -12.87 21.75 -1.45
CA GLU A 204 -13.88 22.28 -0.51
C GLU A 204 -13.73 23.79 -0.39
N ASP A 205 -14.83 24.50 -0.65
CA ASP A 205 -15.09 25.95 -0.58
C ASP A 205 -14.97 26.74 -1.89
N ALA A 206 -16.00 26.60 -2.72
CA ALA A 206 -16.34 27.58 -3.74
C ALA A 206 -17.62 28.34 -3.35
N SER A 207 -17.47 29.36 -2.49
CA SER A 207 -18.41 30.48 -2.45
C SER A 207 -17.72 31.71 -1.89
N GLY A 208 -17.35 32.66 -2.76
CA GLY A 208 -16.81 33.96 -2.37
C GLY A 208 -16.16 34.70 -3.55
N ASP A 209 -16.78 35.79 -3.94
CA ASP A 209 -16.55 36.70 -5.07
C ASP A 209 -15.10 37.20 -5.30
N PRO A 210 -14.75 37.58 -6.52
CA PRO A 210 -13.42 38.00 -6.91
C PRO A 210 -13.19 39.49 -6.72
N GLN A 211 -12.17 39.91 -5.98
CA GLN A 211 -11.62 41.24 -6.11
C GLN A 211 -10.09 41.26 -6.04
N GLY A 212 -9.53 41.87 -7.05
CA GLY A 212 -8.17 41.88 -7.49
C GLY A 212 -7.10 42.45 -6.54
N GLY A 213 -5.87 42.13 -6.87
CA GLY A 213 -4.68 42.72 -6.25
C GLY A 213 -3.40 42.08 -6.76
N SER A 214 -2.77 42.77 -7.71
CA SER A 214 -1.43 42.53 -8.21
C SER A 214 -0.37 42.70 -7.12
N GLY A 215 0.61 41.77 -7.04
CA GLY A 215 1.76 41.96 -6.18
C GLY A 215 2.85 40.91 -6.43
N GLN A 216 3.90 41.36 -6.96
CA GLN A 216 5.11 40.82 -7.52
C GLN A 216 6.09 40.30 -6.43
N SER A 217 6.86 39.27 -6.82
CA SER A 217 8.26 39.00 -6.51
C SER A 217 8.67 38.42 -5.14
N GLY A 218 9.57 37.47 -5.22
CA GLY A 218 10.66 37.34 -4.31
C GLY A 218 11.00 35.92 -3.94
N GLY A 219 11.97 35.33 -4.66
CA GLY A 219 12.61 34.09 -4.29
C GLY A 219 13.30 34.15 -2.93
N GLY A 220 13.45 33.01 -2.32
CA GLY A 220 14.24 32.83 -1.11
C GLY A 220 14.19 31.38 -0.70
N GLY A 221 15.05 30.56 -1.34
CA GLY A 221 15.34 29.24 -0.83
C GLY A 221 15.95 29.38 0.55
N SER A 222 15.24 28.97 1.56
CA SER A 222 15.78 28.73 2.89
C SER A 222 16.10 27.26 2.99
N GLY A 223 17.36 26.92 2.77
CA GLY A 223 17.89 25.64 3.19
C GLY A 223 17.72 25.54 4.70
N ALA A 224 16.82 24.71 5.14
CA ALA A 224 16.72 24.35 6.55
C ALA A 224 17.98 23.58 6.91
N ASP A 225 18.75 24.12 7.85
CA ASP A 225 19.99 23.60 8.34
C ASP A 225 19.85 22.15 8.82
N ALA A 226 20.52 21.22 8.12
CA ALA A 226 20.68 19.83 8.53
C ALA A 226 21.40 19.67 9.89
N ALA A 227 21.84 20.76 10.50
CA ALA A 227 22.57 20.78 11.75
C ALA A 227 21.69 20.73 13.01
N ALA A 228 20.37 20.89 12.89
CA ALA A 228 19.47 20.91 14.05
C ALA A 228 19.14 19.52 14.60
N PHE A 229 19.48 18.44 13.89
CA PHE A 229 19.09 17.07 14.26
C PHE A 229 20.12 16.30 15.08
N ALA A 230 21.31 16.85 15.33
CA ALA A 230 22.40 16.14 16.03
C ALA A 230 22.23 16.09 17.56
N GLY A 231 21.12 16.48 18.12
CA GLY A 231 20.92 16.60 19.57
C GLY A 231 19.52 16.25 20.10
N SER A 232 18.67 15.60 19.31
CA SER A 232 17.37 15.20 19.82
C SER A 232 17.46 13.96 20.69
N GLU A 233 16.95 14.06 21.92
CA GLU A 233 16.77 12.94 22.83
C GLU A 233 15.97 11.81 22.19
N PRO A 234 16.14 10.54 22.63
CA PRO A 234 15.34 9.44 22.11
C PRO A 234 13.86 9.76 22.30
N LEU A 235 13.13 9.69 21.20
CA LEU A 235 11.71 9.99 21.13
C LEU A 235 10.92 8.96 21.95
N ASP A 236 10.54 9.37 23.15
CA ASP A 236 9.74 8.57 24.05
C ASP A 236 8.31 8.50 23.51
N GLY A 237 8.00 7.45 22.72
CA GLY A 237 6.64 7.04 22.34
C GLY A 237 5.71 8.09 21.70
N ALA A 238 6.19 9.30 21.46
CA ALA A 238 5.43 10.33 20.78
C ALA A 238 5.54 10.15 19.27
N MET A 239 4.40 10.04 18.61
CA MET A 239 4.29 10.08 17.17
C MET A 239 5.07 11.27 16.62
N LEU A 240 6.11 10.99 15.83
CA LEU A 240 6.82 12.05 15.13
C LEU A 240 5.83 12.73 14.20
N PRO A 241 5.73 14.06 14.20
CA PRO A 241 4.96 14.76 13.19
C PRO A 241 5.45 14.31 11.81
N GLU A 242 4.55 13.83 10.98
CA GLU A 242 4.83 13.34 9.62
C GLU A 242 5.71 14.30 8.83
N ASP A 243 5.51 15.60 9.05
CA ASP A 243 6.19 16.68 8.36
C ASP A 243 7.66 16.87 8.77
N ILE A 244 8.12 16.26 9.89
CA ILE A 244 9.50 16.46 10.35
C ILE A 244 10.47 15.46 9.69
N LEU A 245 10.02 14.25 9.38
CA LEU A 245 10.88 13.24 8.75
C LEU A 245 10.77 13.27 7.22
N ALA A 246 9.57 13.50 6.69
CA ALA A 246 9.37 13.65 5.26
C ALA A 246 9.89 15.02 4.79
N GLY A 247 10.70 15.05 3.75
CA GLY A 247 11.30 16.26 3.21
C GLY A 247 12.71 16.58 3.70
N LEU A 248 13.29 15.73 4.57
CA LEU A 248 14.69 15.86 4.99
C LEU A 248 15.68 15.38 3.91
N LEU A 249 15.28 14.46 3.06
CA LEU A 249 16.11 13.98 1.98
C LEU A 249 15.93 14.89 0.75
N PRO A 250 17.04 15.39 0.14
CA PRO A 250 16.96 16.14 -1.09
C PRO A 250 16.46 15.21 -2.19
N GLN A 251 15.19 15.30 -2.53
CA GLN A 251 14.60 14.50 -3.60
C GLN A 251 14.68 15.23 -4.93
N THR A 252 15.21 14.53 -5.91
CA THR A 252 15.14 14.92 -7.32
C THR A 252 14.08 14.11 -8.08
N SER A 253 13.42 13.18 -7.38
CA SER A 253 12.43 12.25 -7.92
C SER A 253 11.03 12.90 -8.01
N VAL A 254 10.27 12.50 -9.03
CA VAL A 254 8.86 12.89 -9.20
C VAL A 254 7.94 12.17 -8.21
N ASN A 255 8.40 11.07 -7.60
CA ASN A 255 7.63 10.33 -6.61
C ASN A 255 7.72 11.03 -5.24
N PRO A 256 6.61 11.53 -4.68
CA PRO A 256 6.61 12.22 -3.40
C PRO A 256 6.69 11.27 -2.20
N VAL A 257 6.71 9.96 -2.39
CA VAL A 257 6.82 9.00 -1.30
C VAL A 257 8.29 8.76 -0.95
N GLU A 258 8.65 8.98 0.30
CA GLU A 258 9.97 8.76 0.86
C GLU A 258 10.01 7.52 1.75
N TYR A 259 11.14 6.81 1.69
CA TYR A 259 11.42 5.63 2.50
C TYR A 259 12.45 6.04 3.57
N LEU A 260 11.99 6.17 4.82
CA LEU A 260 12.68 6.92 5.87
C LEU A 260 13.56 6.05 6.79
N GLY A 261 13.43 4.73 6.70
CA GLY A 261 14.15 3.81 7.56
C GLY A 261 13.34 2.60 7.96
N SER A 262 13.59 2.06 9.15
CA SER A 262 12.97 0.81 9.60
C SER A 262 12.49 0.92 11.03
N ALA A 263 11.34 0.32 11.32
CA ALA A 263 10.81 0.13 12.66
C ALA A 263 10.83 -1.36 13.04
N ALA A 264 11.22 -1.67 14.26
CA ALA A 264 11.12 -3.01 14.80
C ALA A 264 9.68 -3.30 15.25
N VAL A 265 9.23 -4.54 15.02
CA VAL A 265 7.94 -5.01 15.51
C VAL A 265 8.18 -5.91 16.70
N SER A 266 7.87 -5.46 17.90
CA SER A 266 7.97 -6.23 19.13
C SER A 266 6.60 -6.53 19.71
N GLU A 267 6.41 -7.76 20.21
CA GLU A 267 5.11 -8.24 20.73
C GLU A 267 3.93 -8.09 19.75
N GLY A 268 4.21 -8.06 18.43
CA GLY A 268 3.19 -7.95 17.38
C GLY A 268 2.70 -6.54 17.10
N ARG A 269 3.44 -5.52 17.53
CA ARG A 269 3.22 -4.11 17.26
C ARG A 269 4.54 -3.38 17.01
N VAL A 270 4.49 -2.30 16.26
CA VAL A 270 5.66 -1.43 16.06
C VAL A 270 6.01 -0.77 17.39
N SER A 271 7.26 -0.95 17.81
CA SER A 271 7.84 -0.24 18.94
C SER A 271 8.61 0.97 18.41
N GLY A 272 8.21 2.15 18.85
CA GLY A 272 8.92 3.40 18.54
C GLY A 272 10.22 3.50 19.29
#